data_cc6bedd17966ddbc4188ccc91bcbead4
#
_entry.id   cc6bedd17966ddbc4188ccc91bcbead4
#
_cell.length_a   1.000
_cell.length_b   1.000
_cell.length_c   1.000
_cell.angle_alpha   90.00
_cell.angle_beta   90.00
_cell.angle_gamma   90.00
#
_symmetry.space_group_name_H-M   'P 1'
#
loop_
_entity.id
_entity.type
_entity.pdbx_description
1 polymer ?
#
loop_
_entity_poly.entity_id
_entity_poly.type
_entity_poly.pdbx_seq_one_letter_code
_entity_poly.pdbx_strand_id
1 'polypeptide(L)'
;MYKRQSLESLGINPRNHDIRFVEDNWESPTLGAWGVGWEVWLDGMEVTQFTYFQQCGGVDCQPIPIEITYGLERIAMFLQDKESIWDLNWNQNLKYSDIWLQFEKGQCSYNFSESNPENLRKLFEIYQDEANLLIEKKLTYPALDYVLKCSHTFNLLDARGVISVTDRAQYIEKIRKLAREVASAWVEEREFMGFPLVEKNK
;
A
#
# COMPACT_ATOMS: atom_id res chain seq x y z
N MET A 1 10.76 21.02 -0.32
CA MET A 1 10.10 22.29 -0.67
C MET A 1 8.57 22.12 -0.80
N TYR A 2 8.05 21.28 -1.70
CA TYR A 2 6.60 21.11 -1.94
C TYR A 2 5.78 20.66 -0.73
N LYS A 3 6.27 19.73 0.09
CA LYS A 3 5.56 19.25 1.31
C LYS A 3 5.29 20.37 2.31
N ARG A 4 6.30 21.23 2.55
CA ARG A 4 6.16 22.37 3.43
C ARG A 4 5.16 23.40 2.88
N GLN A 5 5.20 23.69 1.59
CA GLN A 5 4.25 24.60 0.94
C GLN A 5 2.82 24.04 0.97
N SER A 6 2.65 22.72 0.84
CA SER A 6 1.37 22.06 0.97
C SER A 6 0.75 22.28 2.36
N LEU A 7 1.53 22.10 3.44
CA LEU A 7 1.07 22.36 4.80
C LEU A 7 0.75 23.84 5.03
N GLU A 8 1.59 24.76 4.51
CA GLU A 8 1.34 26.21 4.56
C GLU A 8 0.01 26.57 3.86
N SER A 9 -0.27 25.94 2.72
CA SER A 9 -1.54 26.15 1.99
C SER A 9 -2.78 25.71 2.75
N LEU A 10 -2.61 24.78 3.68
CA LEU A 10 -3.67 24.34 4.60
C LEU A 10 -3.80 25.22 5.86
N GLY A 11 -3.02 26.30 5.96
CA GLY A 11 -3.02 27.19 7.10
C GLY A 11 -2.09 26.78 8.24
N ILE A 12 -1.30 25.72 8.06
CA ILE A 12 -0.31 25.26 9.04
C ILE A 12 0.96 26.09 8.86
N ASN A 13 1.22 27.02 9.77
CA ASN A 13 2.43 27.84 9.71
C ASN A 13 3.65 27.06 10.23
N PRO A 14 4.62 26.70 9.39
CA PRO A 14 5.79 25.90 9.78
C PRO A 14 6.67 26.53 10.85
N ARG A 15 6.51 27.82 11.13
CA ARG A 15 7.28 28.52 12.18
C ARG A 15 6.72 28.25 13.59
N ASN A 16 5.47 27.81 13.65
CA ASN A 16 4.76 27.55 14.91
C ASN A 16 4.73 26.06 15.26
N HIS A 17 5.25 25.21 14.39
CA HIS A 17 5.18 23.74 14.50
C HIS A 17 6.56 23.11 14.35
N ASP A 18 6.76 21.98 15.01
CA ASP A 18 7.93 21.12 14.82
C ASP A 18 7.70 20.22 13.60
N ILE A 19 8.30 20.59 12.48
CA ILE A 19 8.23 19.81 11.23
C ILE A 19 9.55 19.09 11.03
N ARG A 20 9.51 17.76 11.05
CA ARG A 20 10.67 16.88 10.87
C ARG A 20 10.52 16.04 9.61
N PHE A 21 11.65 15.81 8.94
CA PHE A 21 11.79 14.82 7.87
C PHE A 21 12.60 13.67 8.46
N VAL A 22 11.96 12.54 8.61
CA VAL A 22 12.55 11.33 9.19
C VAL A 22 12.75 10.31 8.08
N GLU A 23 13.98 9.81 7.92
CA GLU A 23 14.26 8.78 6.93
C GLU A 23 13.51 7.50 7.30
N ASP A 24 12.72 6.99 6.37
CA ASP A 24 11.98 5.75 6.48
C ASP A 24 11.86 5.09 5.10
N ASN A 25 12.56 3.98 4.92
CA ASN A 25 12.53 3.22 3.68
C ASN A 25 11.26 2.36 3.64
N TRP A 26 10.46 2.59 2.61
CA TRP A 26 9.25 1.82 2.40
C TRP A 26 9.54 0.49 1.70
N GLU A 27 8.91 -0.59 2.15
CA GLU A 27 9.00 -1.90 1.50
C GLU A 27 7.70 -2.70 1.57
N SER A 28 7.48 -3.51 0.53
CA SER A 28 6.46 -4.55 0.48
C SER A 28 7.10 -5.86 0.08
N PRO A 29 7.49 -6.72 1.03
CA PRO A 29 8.21 -7.95 0.76
C PRO A 29 7.46 -8.92 -0.15
N THR A 30 6.12 -9.02 -0.03
CA THR A 30 5.29 -9.89 -0.85
C THR A 30 5.24 -9.43 -2.31
N LEU A 31 5.27 -8.13 -2.56
CA LEU A 31 5.19 -7.58 -3.90
C LEU A 31 6.57 -7.32 -4.52
N GLY A 32 7.66 -7.60 -3.79
CA GLY A 32 9.01 -7.32 -4.26
C GLY A 32 9.23 -5.84 -4.60
N ALA A 33 8.59 -4.96 -3.82
CA ALA A 33 8.65 -3.52 -4.00
C ALA A 33 9.36 -2.87 -2.81
N TRP A 34 10.22 -1.89 -3.10
CA TRP A 34 10.88 -1.08 -2.08
C TRP A 34 11.34 0.27 -2.64
N GLY A 35 11.53 1.23 -1.75
CA GLY A 35 12.02 2.55 -2.10
C GLY A 35 12.64 3.29 -0.94
N VAL A 36 13.48 4.27 -1.27
CA VAL A 36 14.08 5.18 -0.30
C VAL A 36 13.05 6.27 0.01
N GLY A 37 12.72 6.46 1.27
CA GLY A 37 11.63 7.32 1.68
C GLY A 37 11.91 8.19 2.88
N TRP A 38 11.02 9.13 3.09
CA TRP A 38 10.97 10.00 4.26
C TRP A 38 9.53 10.21 4.72
N GLU A 39 9.34 10.11 6.01
CA GLU A 39 8.14 10.58 6.67
C GLU A 39 8.25 12.08 6.96
N VAL A 40 7.14 12.80 6.88
CA VAL A 40 7.04 14.18 7.34
C VAL A 40 6.18 14.22 8.58
N TRP A 41 6.80 14.56 9.67
CA TRP A 41 6.19 14.63 11.00
C TRP A 41 5.82 16.07 11.35
N LEU A 42 4.64 16.25 11.88
CA LEU A 42 4.11 17.51 12.39
C LEU A 42 3.81 17.34 13.88
N ASP A 43 4.54 18.05 14.75
CA ASP A 43 4.39 18.01 16.21
C ASP A 43 4.37 16.58 16.78
N GLY A 44 5.22 15.70 16.24
CA GLY A 44 5.35 14.33 16.71
C GLY A 44 4.41 13.31 16.05
N MET A 45 3.57 13.71 15.09
CA MET A 45 2.72 12.82 14.29
C MET A 45 3.13 12.84 12.82
N GLU A 46 3.35 11.67 12.24
CA GLU A 46 3.53 11.52 10.80
C GLU A 46 2.25 11.92 10.07
N VAL A 47 2.33 12.90 9.17
CA VAL A 47 1.17 13.40 8.41
C VAL A 47 1.25 13.11 6.92
N THR A 48 2.44 12.86 6.40
CA THR A 48 2.67 12.54 5.00
C THR A 48 4.01 11.84 4.82
N GLN A 49 4.12 11.05 3.76
CA GLN A 49 5.32 10.32 3.37
C GLN A 49 5.63 10.57 1.89
N PHE A 50 6.87 10.43 1.48
CA PHE A 50 7.24 10.36 0.08
C PHE A 50 8.33 9.31 -0.12
N THR A 51 8.23 8.58 -1.23
CA THR A 51 9.09 7.43 -1.53
C THR A 51 9.58 7.48 -2.96
N TYR A 52 10.87 7.25 -3.14
CA TYR A 52 11.52 7.06 -4.43
C TYR A 52 11.61 5.55 -4.67
N PHE A 53 10.68 4.99 -5.42
CA PHE A 53 10.63 3.55 -5.67
C PHE A 53 11.81 3.09 -6.51
N GLN A 54 12.56 2.13 -5.97
CA GLN A 54 13.71 1.54 -6.62
C GLN A 54 13.34 0.29 -7.41
N GLN A 55 12.44 -0.53 -6.84
CA GLN A 55 11.96 -1.75 -7.45
C GLN A 55 10.47 -1.95 -7.25
N CYS A 56 9.84 -2.63 -8.23
CA CYS A 56 8.46 -3.08 -8.16
C CYS A 56 8.36 -4.46 -8.84
N GLY A 57 7.82 -5.45 -8.15
CA GLY A 57 7.84 -6.84 -8.61
C GLY A 57 9.27 -7.41 -8.78
N GLY A 58 10.26 -6.88 -8.07
CA GLY A 58 11.67 -7.24 -8.23
C GLY A 58 12.31 -6.74 -9.53
N VAL A 59 11.63 -5.86 -10.27
CA VAL A 59 12.13 -5.19 -11.49
C VAL A 59 12.53 -3.76 -11.12
N ASP A 60 13.72 -3.34 -11.54
CA ASP A 60 14.22 -1.99 -11.29
C ASP A 60 13.37 -0.93 -11.99
N CYS A 61 13.02 0.13 -11.28
CA CYS A 61 12.22 1.23 -11.83
C CYS A 61 13.10 2.20 -12.62
N GLN A 62 12.78 2.41 -13.89
CA GLN A 62 13.42 3.40 -14.75
C GLN A 62 12.39 4.07 -15.67
N PRO A 63 12.16 5.40 -15.50
CA PRO A 63 12.71 6.27 -14.46
C PRO A 63 12.21 5.91 -13.06
N ILE A 64 12.93 6.34 -12.02
CA ILE A 64 12.51 6.18 -10.64
C ILE A 64 11.25 7.02 -10.39
N PRO A 65 10.10 6.40 -10.07
CA PRO A 65 8.88 7.14 -9.73
C PRO A 65 8.95 7.66 -8.30
N ILE A 66 8.25 8.77 -8.07
CA ILE A 66 8.09 9.36 -6.75
C ILE A 66 6.65 9.22 -6.32
N GLU A 67 6.42 8.56 -5.20
CA GLU A 67 5.15 8.55 -4.50
C GLU A 67 5.09 9.69 -3.50
N ILE A 68 3.92 10.31 -3.38
CA ILE A 68 3.60 11.29 -2.36
C ILE A 68 2.29 10.87 -1.70
N THR A 69 2.37 10.43 -0.44
CA THR A 69 1.24 9.91 0.32
C THR A 69 0.88 10.87 1.45
N TYR A 70 -0.40 11.26 1.54
CA TYR A 70 -0.95 12.11 2.60
C TYR A 70 -1.86 11.31 3.53
N GLY A 71 -1.62 11.42 4.84
CA GLY A 71 -2.51 10.95 5.87
C GLY A 71 -3.64 11.95 6.10
N LEU A 72 -4.72 11.86 5.31
CA LEU A 72 -5.78 12.86 5.30
C LEU A 72 -6.46 13.00 6.66
N GLU A 73 -6.70 11.88 7.35
CA GLU A 73 -7.28 11.86 8.69
C GLU A 73 -6.37 12.55 9.70
N ARG A 74 -5.07 12.29 9.65
CA ARG A 74 -4.08 12.90 10.55
C ARG A 74 -3.98 14.41 10.32
N ILE A 75 -3.97 14.86 9.08
CA ILE A 75 -4.01 16.29 8.74
C ILE A 75 -5.32 16.92 9.24
N ALA A 76 -6.46 16.24 9.02
CA ALA A 76 -7.76 16.73 9.50
C ALA A 76 -7.83 16.85 11.03
N MET A 77 -7.16 15.94 11.77
CA MET A 77 -7.06 16.05 13.23
C MET A 77 -6.36 17.34 13.64
N PHE A 78 -5.26 17.72 12.98
CA PHE A 78 -4.60 19.01 13.23
C PHE A 78 -5.50 20.20 12.89
N LEU A 79 -6.15 20.18 11.74
CA LEU A 79 -6.99 21.29 11.28
C LEU A 79 -8.25 21.48 12.12
N GLN A 80 -8.76 20.39 12.70
CA GLN A 80 -9.97 20.40 13.52
C GLN A 80 -9.67 20.38 15.03
N ASP A 81 -8.40 20.40 15.44
CA ASP A 81 -7.98 20.29 16.84
C ASP A 81 -8.62 19.08 17.55
N LYS A 82 -8.40 17.89 16.99
CA LYS A 82 -8.91 16.61 17.50
C LYS A 82 -7.78 15.66 17.86
N GLU A 83 -7.92 14.98 19.00
CA GLU A 83 -6.97 13.97 19.46
C GLU A 83 -7.28 12.55 18.90
N SER A 84 -8.51 12.36 18.40
CA SER A 84 -8.96 11.08 17.84
C SER A 84 -9.61 11.27 16.48
N ILE A 85 -9.29 10.35 15.55
CA ILE A 85 -9.93 10.32 14.22
C ILE A 85 -11.45 10.14 14.32
N TRP A 86 -11.93 9.46 15.36
CA TRP A 86 -13.35 9.20 15.57
C TRP A 86 -14.14 10.45 15.90
N ASP A 87 -13.47 11.50 16.38
CA ASP A 87 -14.07 12.79 16.72
C ASP A 87 -14.04 13.82 15.60
N LEU A 88 -13.40 13.47 14.46
CA LEU A 88 -13.41 14.31 13.28
C LEU A 88 -14.84 14.56 12.78
N ASN A 89 -15.14 15.80 12.46
CA ASN A 89 -16.36 16.15 11.78
C ASN A 89 -16.22 15.82 10.28
N TRP A 90 -17.02 14.86 9.79
CA TRP A 90 -17.14 14.60 8.36
C TRP A 90 -17.83 15.75 7.64
N ASN A 91 -18.87 16.26 8.27
CA ASN A 91 -19.57 17.48 7.89
C ASN A 91 -20.25 18.09 9.13
N GLN A 92 -21.15 19.07 8.94
CA GLN A 92 -21.85 19.75 10.03
C GLN A 92 -22.67 18.81 10.93
N ASN A 93 -23.13 17.67 10.43
CA ASN A 93 -24.08 16.78 11.10
C ASN A 93 -23.51 15.38 11.42
N LEU A 94 -22.39 15.00 10.84
CA LEU A 94 -21.83 13.65 10.93
C LEU A 94 -20.38 13.70 11.40
N LYS A 95 -20.04 12.76 12.28
CA LYS A 95 -18.66 12.46 12.65
C LYS A 95 -18.09 11.35 11.76
N TYR A 96 -16.78 11.26 11.70
CA TYR A 96 -16.04 10.14 11.07
C TYR A 96 -16.45 8.80 11.68
N SER A 97 -16.65 8.75 12.99
CA SER A 97 -17.14 7.56 13.70
C SER A 97 -18.51 7.08 13.24
N ASP A 98 -19.40 7.98 12.85
CA ASP A 98 -20.76 7.60 12.41
C ASP A 98 -20.73 6.80 11.10
N ILE A 99 -19.70 7.01 10.29
CA ILE A 99 -19.54 6.36 8.99
C ILE A 99 -18.64 5.13 9.10
N TRP A 100 -17.49 5.22 9.75
CA TRP A 100 -16.41 4.26 9.62
C TRP A 100 -16.19 3.37 10.84
N LEU A 101 -16.63 3.75 12.05
CA LEU A 101 -16.28 3.00 13.26
C LEU A 101 -16.82 1.56 13.25
N GLN A 102 -18.05 1.34 12.78
CA GLN A 102 -18.62 -0.02 12.74
C GLN A 102 -17.96 -0.87 11.65
N PHE A 103 -17.63 -0.25 10.52
CA PHE A 103 -16.87 -0.93 9.47
C PHE A 103 -15.51 -1.38 10.00
N GLU A 104 -14.75 -0.49 10.64
CA GLU A 104 -13.44 -0.80 11.22
C GLU A 104 -13.52 -1.93 12.26
N LYS A 105 -14.48 -1.86 13.19
CA LYS A 105 -14.71 -2.92 14.18
C LYS A 105 -14.98 -4.27 13.52
N GLY A 106 -15.81 -4.29 12.48
CA GLY A 106 -16.12 -5.51 11.72
C GLY A 106 -14.91 -6.09 11.01
N GLN A 107 -14.12 -5.23 10.33
CA GLN A 107 -12.89 -5.66 9.66
C GLN A 107 -11.84 -6.16 10.65
N CYS A 108 -11.62 -5.46 11.75
CA CYS A 108 -10.70 -5.90 12.80
C CYS A 108 -11.13 -7.25 13.39
N SER A 109 -12.41 -7.44 13.71
CA SER A 109 -12.93 -8.72 14.20
C SER A 109 -12.66 -9.85 13.19
N TYR A 110 -12.97 -9.63 11.92
CA TYR A 110 -12.71 -10.60 10.86
C TYR A 110 -11.22 -10.90 10.71
N ASN A 111 -10.38 -9.86 10.59
CA ASN A 111 -8.96 -10.01 10.30
C ASN A 111 -8.20 -10.71 11.42
N PHE A 112 -8.52 -10.41 12.68
CA PHE A 112 -7.74 -10.87 13.84
C PHE A 112 -8.38 -12.05 14.60
N SER A 113 -9.70 -12.28 14.45
CA SER A 113 -10.40 -13.24 15.28
C SER A 113 -11.29 -14.23 14.51
N GLU A 114 -12.14 -13.77 13.59
CA GLU A 114 -13.25 -14.56 13.08
C GLU A 114 -13.00 -15.26 11.74
N SER A 115 -12.01 -14.80 10.96
CA SER A 115 -11.71 -15.41 9.67
C SER A 115 -11.31 -16.89 9.83
N ASN A 116 -11.83 -17.77 8.98
CA ASN A 116 -11.55 -19.20 9.02
C ASN A 116 -10.21 -19.51 8.33
N PRO A 117 -9.18 -19.99 9.06
CA PRO A 117 -7.85 -20.24 8.48
C PRO A 117 -7.86 -21.31 7.38
N GLU A 118 -8.68 -22.34 7.48
CA GLU A 118 -8.75 -23.40 6.46
C GLU A 118 -9.32 -22.88 5.15
N ASN A 119 -10.33 -22.02 5.22
CA ASN A 119 -10.88 -21.37 4.04
C ASN A 119 -9.85 -20.40 3.41
N LEU A 120 -9.11 -19.65 4.24
CA LEU A 120 -8.07 -18.77 3.75
C LEU A 120 -6.95 -19.54 3.03
N ARG A 121 -6.51 -20.69 3.53
CA ARG A 121 -5.53 -21.55 2.86
C ARG A 121 -6.02 -22.02 1.49
N LYS A 122 -7.26 -22.50 1.41
CA LYS A 122 -7.88 -22.92 0.14
C LYS A 122 -8.00 -21.74 -0.84
N LEU A 123 -8.42 -20.58 -0.36
CA LEU A 123 -8.50 -19.38 -1.20
C LEU A 123 -7.13 -18.98 -1.74
N PHE A 124 -6.08 -19.06 -0.91
CA PHE A 124 -4.73 -18.77 -1.37
C PHE A 124 -4.31 -19.69 -2.52
N GLU A 125 -4.54 -21.01 -2.39
CA GLU A 125 -4.23 -21.99 -3.43
C GLU A 125 -5.00 -21.68 -4.71
N ILE A 126 -6.31 -21.46 -4.63
CA ILE A 126 -7.16 -21.11 -5.79
C ILE A 126 -6.67 -19.81 -6.47
N TYR A 127 -6.35 -18.78 -5.70
CA TYR A 127 -5.87 -17.52 -6.25
C TYR A 127 -4.48 -17.66 -6.89
N GLN A 128 -3.60 -18.49 -6.31
CA GLN A 128 -2.30 -18.80 -6.87
C GLN A 128 -2.43 -19.54 -8.22
N ASP A 129 -3.30 -20.54 -8.30
CA ASP A 129 -3.54 -21.30 -9.53
C ASP A 129 -4.09 -20.41 -10.63
N GLU A 130 -5.05 -19.55 -10.31
CA GLU A 130 -5.62 -18.60 -11.26
C GLU A 130 -4.59 -17.54 -11.71
N ALA A 131 -3.76 -17.04 -10.80
CA ALA A 131 -2.67 -16.14 -11.16
C ALA A 131 -1.70 -16.78 -12.16
N ASN A 132 -1.27 -18.03 -11.92
CA ASN A 132 -0.41 -18.78 -12.82
C ASN A 132 -1.03 -18.95 -14.22
N LEU A 133 -2.31 -19.34 -14.27
CA LEU A 133 -3.05 -19.50 -15.53
C LEU A 133 -3.10 -18.19 -16.34
N LEU A 134 -3.33 -17.08 -15.67
CA LEU A 134 -3.41 -15.76 -16.31
C LEU A 134 -2.04 -15.25 -16.77
N ILE A 135 -0.97 -15.53 -16.01
CA ILE A 135 0.41 -15.25 -16.41
C ILE A 135 0.78 -16.03 -17.68
N GLU A 136 0.49 -17.32 -17.73
CA GLU A 136 0.71 -18.15 -18.93
C GLU A 136 0.00 -17.61 -20.17
N LYS A 137 -1.21 -17.06 -19.98
CA LYS A 137 -2.01 -16.42 -21.04
C LYS A 137 -1.61 -14.99 -21.34
N LYS A 138 -0.61 -14.44 -20.68
CA LYS A 138 -0.15 -13.04 -20.78
C LYS A 138 -1.25 -12.02 -20.50
N LEU A 139 -2.18 -12.34 -19.60
CA LEU A 139 -3.24 -11.47 -19.15
C LEU A 139 -2.78 -10.73 -17.85
N THR A 140 -1.89 -9.76 -18.02
CA THR A 140 -1.12 -9.14 -16.92
C THR A 140 -1.98 -8.42 -15.88
N TYR A 141 -3.01 -7.67 -16.29
CA TYR A 141 -3.89 -6.93 -15.37
C TYR A 141 -4.73 -7.86 -14.47
N PRO A 142 -5.49 -8.82 -15.01
CA PRO A 142 -6.21 -9.75 -14.15
C PRO A 142 -5.27 -10.66 -13.34
N ALA A 143 -4.08 -11.00 -13.85
CA ALA A 143 -3.06 -11.73 -13.09
C ALA A 143 -2.63 -10.95 -11.84
N LEU A 144 -2.40 -9.63 -11.97
CA LEU A 144 -2.06 -8.77 -10.84
C LEU A 144 -3.15 -8.79 -9.77
N ASP A 145 -4.44 -8.76 -10.14
CA ASP A 145 -5.55 -8.83 -9.19
C ASP A 145 -5.48 -10.10 -8.33
N TYR A 146 -5.13 -11.24 -8.92
CA TYR A 146 -4.99 -12.49 -8.17
C TYR A 146 -3.71 -12.53 -7.32
N VAL A 147 -2.62 -11.93 -7.76
CA VAL A 147 -1.42 -11.74 -6.92
C VAL A 147 -1.74 -10.90 -5.68
N LEU A 148 -2.51 -9.82 -5.84
CA LEU A 148 -2.95 -8.98 -4.71
C LEU A 148 -3.89 -9.74 -3.78
N LYS A 149 -4.79 -10.59 -4.31
CA LYS A 149 -5.63 -11.49 -3.49
C LYS A 149 -4.79 -12.50 -2.71
N CYS A 150 -3.75 -13.07 -3.32
CA CYS A 150 -2.79 -13.94 -2.60
C CYS A 150 -2.10 -13.19 -1.45
N SER A 151 -1.60 -11.98 -1.71
CA SER A 151 -0.96 -11.13 -0.69
C SER A 151 -1.92 -10.79 0.44
N HIS A 152 -3.15 -10.38 0.13
CA HIS A 152 -4.18 -10.10 1.12
C HIS A 152 -4.53 -11.32 1.97
N THR A 153 -4.72 -12.49 1.33
CA THR A 153 -5.05 -13.73 2.04
C THR A 153 -3.92 -14.19 2.96
N PHE A 154 -2.66 -14.04 2.52
CA PHE A 154 -1.50 -14.27 3.37
C PHE A 154 -1.48 -13.32 4.57
N ASN A 155 -1.76 -12.02 4.38
CA ASN A 155 -1.80 -11.05 5.48
C ASN A 155 -2.87 -11.43 6.52
N LEU A 156 -4.02 -11.97 6.10
CA LEU A 156 -5.05 -12.47 7.03
C LEU A 156 -4.54 -13.68 7.82
N LEU A 157 -3.87 -14.63 7.17
CA LEU A 157 -3.29 -15.80 7.86
C LEU A 157 -2.19 -15.39 8.85
N ASP A 158 -1.35 -14.42 8.47
CA ASP A 158 -0.28 -13.88 9.33
C ASP A 158 -0.87 -13.13 10.54
N ALA A 159 -1.87 -12.27 10.30
CA ALA A 159 -2.58 -11.54 11.37
C ALA A 159 -3.32 -12.47 12.36
N ARG A 160 -3.83 -13.61 11.87
CA ARG A 160 -4.44 -14.65 12.71
C ARG A 160 -3.41 -15.43 13.54
N GLY A 161 -2.11 -15.29 13.26
CA GLY A 161 -1.05 -16.02 13.95
C GLY A 161 -1.12 -17.56 13.75
N VAL A 162 -1.69 -18.01 12.62
CA VAL A 162 -1.94 -19.43 12.34
C VAL A 162 -0.96 -20.06 11.36
N ILE A 163 0.10 -19.35 11.02
CA ILE A 163 1.19 -19.83 10.18
C ILE A 163 2.51 -19.82 10.94
N SER A 164 3.36 -20.80 10.69
CA SER A 164 4.70 -20.87 11.27
C SER A 164 5.65 -19.85 10.59
N VAL A 165 6.80 -19.58 11.21
CA VAL A 165 7.84 -18.74 10.62
C VAL A 165 8.30 -19.30 9.27
N THR A 166 8.41 -20.62 9.15
CA THR A 166 8.79 -21.30 7.92
C THR A 166 7.72 -21.15 6.84
N ASP A 167 6.45 -21.36 7.19
CA ASP A 167 5.34 -21.19 6.25
C ASP A 167 5.23 -19.73 5.79
N ARG A 168 5.43 -18.77 6.71
CA ARG A 168 5.45 -17.35 6.40
C ARG A 168 6.45 -17.03 5.30
N ALA A 169 7.67 -17.54 5.41
CA ALA A 169 8.71 -17.37 4.39
C ALA A 169 8.29 -17.96 3.04
N GLN A 170 7.68 -19.16 3.04
CA GLN A 170 7.20 -19.81 1.82
C GLN A 170 6.06 -19.04 1.15
N TYR A 171 5.11 -18.52 1.90
CA TYR A 171 4.03 -17.68 1.35
C TYR A 171 4.60 -16.42 0.69
N ILE A 172 5.51 -15.72 1.36
CA ILE A 172 6.17 -14.53 0.81
C ILE A 172 6.91 -14.85 -0.48
N GLU A 173 7.67 -15.96 -0.52
CA GLU A 173 8.40 -16.39 -1.70
C GLU A 173 7.46 -16.67 -2.89
N LYS A 174 6.37 -17.40 -2.67
CA LYS A 174 5.36 -17.71 -3.68
C LYS A 174 4.75 -16.44 -4.27
N ILE A 175 4.31 -15.51 -3.43
CA ILE A 175 3.68 -14.25 -3.87
C ILE A 175 4.69 -13.39 -4.61
N ARG A 176 5.92 -13.29 -4.09
CA ARG A 176 7.00 -12.52 -4.71
C ARG A 176 7.37 -13.04 -6.10
N LYS A 177 7.36 -14.37 -6.28
CA LYS A 177 7.57 -15.00 -7.58
C LYS A 177 6.47 -14.59 -8.57
N LEU A 178 5.20 -14.73 -8.18
CA LEU A 178 4.06 -14.31 -9.00
C LEU A 178 4.12 -12.82 -9.35
N ALA A 179 4.41 -11.96 -8.39
CA ALA A 179 4.54 -10.51 -8.59
C ALA A 179 5.63 -10.20 -9.63
N ARG A 180 6.77 -10.88 -9.56
CA ARG A 180 7.86 -10.72 -10.51
C ARG A 180 7.47 -11.17 -11.93
N GLU A 181 6.79 -12.31 -12.05
CA GLU A 181 6.34 -12.82 -13.34
C GLU A 181 5.33 -11.87 -14.01
N VAL A 182 4.39 -11.33 -13.24
CA VAL A 182 3.44 -10.32 -13.74
C VAL A 182 4.15 -9.03 -14.13
N ALA A 183 5.07 -8.52 -13.30
CA ALA A 183 5.81 -7.30 -13.60
C ALA A 183 6.67 -7.45 -14.88
N SER A 184 7.36 -8.60 -15.03
CA SER A 184 8.15 -8.88 -16.21
C SER A 184 7.28 -8.97 -17.47
N ALA A 185 6.18 -9.70 -17.40
CA ALA A 185 5.25 -9.84 -18.52
C ALA A 185 4.62 -8.49 -18.93
N TRP A 186 4.35 -7.62 -17.94
CA TRP A 186 3.85 -6.26 -18.22
C TRP A 186 4.90 -5.39 -18.91
N VAL A 187 6.18 -5.47 -18.50
CA VAL A 187 7.27 -4.72 -19.15
C VAL A 187 7.47 -5.22 -20.59
N GLU A 188 7.47 -6.55 -20.82
CA GLU A 188 7.54 -7.13 -22.17
C GLU A 188 6.38 -6.64 -23.07
N GLU A 189 5.17 -6.59 -22.53
CA GLU A 189 3.99 -6.06 -23.25
C GLU A 189 4.19 -4.60 -23.64
N ARG A 190 4.68 -3.76 -22.70
CA ARG A 190 4.95 -2.34 -22.97
C ARG A 190 6.07 -2.14 -23.98
N GLU A 191 7.10 -2.94 -23.93
CA GLU A 191 8.20 -2.92 -24.90
C GLU A 191 7.68 -3.29 -26.30
N PHE A 192 6.90 -4.35 -26.42
CA PHE A 192 6.27 -4.75 -27.67
C PHE A 192 5.38 -3.65 -28.26
N MET A 193 4.68 -2.88 -27.45
CA MET A 193 3.90 -1.72 -27.84
C MET A 193 4.75 -0.48 -28.19
N GLY A 194 6.07 -0.52 -27.96
CA GLY A 194 6.99 0.60 -28.14
C GLY A 194 6.85 1.70 -27.10
N PHE A 195 6.48 1.36 -25.88
CA PHE A 195 6.30 2.28 -24.73
C PHE A 195 5.44 3.51 -25.07
N PRO A 196 4.14 3.34 -25.36
CA PRO A 196 3.28 4.39 -25.91
C PRO A 196 3.10 5.61 -25.00
N LEU A 197 3.40 5.47 -23.69
CA LEU A 197 3.32 6.55 -22.71
C LEU A 197 4.64 7.33 -22.55
N VAL A 198 5.73 6.85 -23.14
CA VAL A 198 7.00 7.58 -23.14
C VAL A 198 6.96 8.59 -24.28
N GLU A 199 7.14 9.89 -23.96
CA GLU A 199 7.26 10.92 -24.98
C GLU A 199 8.42 10.58 -25.92
N LYS A 200 8.12 10.33 -27.16
CA LYS A 200 9.14 10.22 -28.19
C LYS A 200 9.65 11.62 -28.41
N ASN A 201 10.86 11.92 -27.89
CA ASN A 201 11.56 13.14 -28.25
C ASN A 201 11.61 13.22 -29.78
N LYS A 202 10.84 14.16 -30.34
CA LYS A 202 10.85 14.49 -31.76
C LYS A 202 12.09 15.29 -32.10
#